data_068c2f09e46720bd0064ffb82575a892
#
_entry.id   068c2f09e46720bd0064ffb82575a892
#
_cell.length_a   1.000
_cell.length_b   1.000
_cell.length_c   1.000
_cell.angle_alpha   90.00
_cell.angle_beta   90.00
_cell.angle_gamma   90.00
#
_symmetry.space_group_name_H-M   'P 1'
#
loop_
_entity.id
_entity.type
_entity.pdbx_description
1 polymer ?
#
loop_
_entity_poly.entity_id
_entity_poly.type
_entity_poly.pdbx_seq_one_letter_code
_entity_poly.pdbx_strand_id
1 'polypeptide(L)'
;MFFDEGRFGLKPTLGKMWAKRGCGAPRVSVLPGYRNFYLYSSVDPFSGEHFTLLLPWVNTDMMNFYLRSLSEHFPGEQVWVILDRAGWHLSKKLKIPPLIRLIYLPPYSPELNPVERLWRWLRRSVCRNKLYESLEDVELALCNAIRSLPSPFLLSLCRCSYMHNYK
;
A
#
# COMPACT_ATOMS: atom_id res chain seq x y z
N MET A 1 8.16 10.32 -4.31
CA MET A 1 7.42 9.31 -3.53
C MET A 1 7.37 8.01 -4.32
N PHE A 2 7.45 6.85 -3.66
CA PHE A 2 7.20 5.55 -4.29
C PHE A 2 5.72 5.19 -4.17
N PHE A 3 5.16 4.67 -5.24
CA PHE A 3 3.74 4.34 -5.34
C PHE A 3 3.52 2.86 -5.64
N ASP A 4 2.44 2.30 -5.09
CA ASP A 4 1.98 0.94 -5.38
C ASP A 4 0.50 0.73 -5.00
N GLU A 5 -0.11 -0.35 -5.53
CA GLU A 5 -1.46 -0.80 -5.17
C GLU A 5 -1.43 -2.11 -4.40
N GLY A 6 -1.96 -2.09 -3.19
CA GLY A 6 -2.12 -3.28 -2.35
C GLY A 6 -3.54 -3.79 -2.34
N ARG A 7 -3.77 -5.06 -2.73
CA ARG A 7 -5.08 -5.71 -2.60
C ARG A 7 -5.30 -6.21 -1.18
N PHE A 8 -6.45 -5.85 -0.60
CA PHE A 8 -6.91 -6.28 0.73
C PHE A 8 -8.38 -6.73 0.67
N GLY A 9 -8.83 -7.49 1.65
CA GLY A 9 -10.22 -7.94 1.72
C GLY A 9 -10.43 -9.08 2.71
N LEU A 10 -11.57 -9.73 2.60
CA LEU A 10 -11.99 -10.79 3.53
C LEU A 10 -11.22 -12.12 3.39
N LYS A 11 -10.39 -12.27 2.34
CA LYS A 11 -9.56 -13.47 2.23
C LYS A 11 -8.59 -13.53 3.41
N PRO A 12 -8.64 -14.58 4.25
CA PRO A 12 -7.84 -14.64 5.46
C PRO A 12 -6.34 -14.67 5.16
N THR A 13 -5.58 -13.89 5.91
CA THR A 13 -4.12 -13.95 5.91
C THR A 13 -3.67 -14.84 7.04
N LEU A 14 -3.32 -16.06 6.73
CA LEU A 14 -2.83 -17.03 7.72
C LEU A 14 -1.34 -16.85 7.97
N GLY A 15 -0.91 -17.11 9.20
CA GLY A 15 0.49 -17.05 9.57
C GLY A 15 0.81 -17.90 10.79
N LYS A 16 2.09 -18.14 11.04
CA LYS A 16 2.57 -18.83 12.24
C LYS A 16 2.14 -18.07 13.49
N MET A 17 1.75 -18.80 14.53
CA MET A 17 1.43 -18.27 15.84
C MET A 17 2.07 -19.13 16.93
N TRP A 18 2.31 -18.52 18.09
CA TRP A 18 2.82 -19.24 19.25
C TRP A 18 1.70 -20.07 19.89
N ALA A 19 2.00 -21.28 20.27
CA ALA A 19 1.11 -22.15 21.02
C ALA A 19 1.90 -22.85 22.13
N LYS A 20 1.20 -23.25 23.22
CA LYS A 20 1.81 -24.05 24.27
C LYS A 20 2.30 -25.38 23.69
N ARG A 21 3.50 -25.81 24.07
CA ARG A 21 4.06 -27.11 23.66
C ARG A 21 3.13 -28.24 24.11
N GLY A 22 2.81 -29.15 23.20
CA GLY A 22 1.90 -30.26 23.46
C GLY A 22 0.41 -29.98 23.22
N CYS A 23 0.01 -28.71 23.03
CA CYS A 23 -1.31 -28.39 22.49
C CYS A 23 -1.25 -28.60 20.97
N GLY A 24 -2.22 -29.27 20.37
CA GLY A 24 -2.30 -29.43 18.91
C GLY A 24 -2.14 -28.11 18.14
N ALA A 25 -2.02 -28.18 16.82
CA ALA A 25 -1.89 -26.96 16.00
C ALA A 25 -3.00 -25.97 16.32
N PRO A 26 -2.67 -24.70 16.60
CA PRO A 26 -3.67 -23.69 16.87
C PRO A 26 -4.57 -23.48 15.64
N ARG A 27 -5.87 -23.45 15.88
CA ARG A 27 -6.87 -23.26 14.84
C ARG A 27 -7.33 -21.81 14.86
N VAL A 28 -7.40 -21.18 13.69
CA VAL A 28 -7.98 -19.84 13.51
C VAL A 28 -9.25 -20.01 12.71
N SER A 29 -10.37 -19.53 13.24
CA SER A 29 -11.62 -19.44 12.48
C SER A 29 -11.42 -18.45 11.34
N VAL A 30 -11.89 -18.77 10.15
CA VAL A 30 -11.86 -17.89 8.99
C VAL A 30 -13.24 -17.86 8.35
N LEU A 31 -13.69 -16.66 8.01
CA LEU A 31 -14.87 -16.51 7.16
C LEU A 31 -14.41 -16.44 5.71
N PRO A 32 -14.82 -17.39 4.85
CA PRO A 32 -14.45 -17.33 3.44
C PRO A 32 -15.18 -16.15 2.79
N GLY A 33 -14.41 -15.19 2.28
CA GLY A 33 -14.92 -14.04 1.55
C GLY A 33 -14.02 -13.71 0.36
N TYR A 34 -14.63 -13.37 -0.77
CA TYR A 34 -13.90 -12.99 -1.99
C TYR A 34 -13.97 -11.48 -2.25
N ARG A 35 -14.76 -10.72 -1.48
CA ARG A 35 -14.85 -9.27 -1.59
C ARG A 35 -13.49 -8.66 -1.21
N ASN A 36 -13.07 -7.69 -2.00
CA ASN A 36 -11.80 -7.00 -1.80
C ASN A 36 -11.89 -5.55 -2.28
N PHE A 37 -10.91 -4.77 -1.85
CA PHE A 37 -10.62 -3.41 -2.27
C PHE A 37 -9.11 -3.24 -2.42
N TYR A 38 -8.69 -2.07 -2.82
CA TYR A 38 -7.28 -1.75 -3.04
C TYR A 38 -6.87 -0.51 -2.26
N LEU A 39 -5.70 -0.56 -1.65
CA LEU A 39 -5.01 0.59 -1.11
C LEU A 39 -4.06 1.11 -2.19
N TYR A 40 -4.25 2.33 -2.59
CA TYR A 40 -3.34 3.10 -3.43
C TYR A 40 -2.50 3.96 -2.51
N SER A 41 -1.19 3.78 -2.47
CA SER A 41 -0.34 4.52 -1.53
C SER A 41 0.93 5.04 -2.17
N SER A 42 1.21 6.31 -1.94
CA SER A 42 2.52 6.92 -2.17
C SER A 42 3.22 7.15 -0.85
N VAL A 43 4.50 6.78 -0.76
CA VAL A 43 5.33 6.98 0.43
C VAL A 43 6.62 7.68 0.03
N ASP A 44 7.00 8.70 0.77
CA ASP A 44 8.30 9.32 0.66
C ASP A 44 9.29 8.62 1.63
N PRO A 45 10.34 7.94 1.12
CA PRO A 45 11.30 7.26 1.97
C PRO A 45 12.28 8.21 2.68
N PHE A 46 12.22 9.52 2.44
CA PHE A 46 13.09 10.53 3.05
C PHE A 46 12.40 11.34 4.14
N SER A 47 11.13 11.71 3.96
CA SER A 47 10.34 12.43 4.95
C SER A 47 9.45 11.53 5.81
N GLY A 48 9.09 10.35 5.30
CA GLY A 48 8.06 9.49 5.89
C GLY A 48 6.65 10.00 5.66
N GLU A 49 6.47 11.01 4.81
CA GLU A 49 5.16 11.43 4.35
C GLU A 49 4.53 10.38 3.46
N HIS A 50 3.24 10.27 3.55
CA HIS A 50 2.49 9.33 2.73
C HIS A 50 1.11 9.88 2.39
N PHE A 51 0.60 9.43 1.25
CA PHE A 51 -0.77 9.66 0.84
C PHE A 51 -1.40 8.34 0.44
N THR A 52 -2.54 7.99 1.03
CA THR A 52 -3.18 6.67 0.82
C THR A 52 -4.69 6.84 0.62
N LEU A 53 -5.22 6.18 -0.41
CA LEU A 53 -6.66 6.07 -0.66
C LEU A 53 -7.10 4.60 -0.70
N LEU A 54 -8.32 4.33 -0.21
CA LEU A 54 -9.04 3.10 -0.48
C LEU A 54 -9.85 3.26 -1.75
N LEU A 55 -9.66 2.36 -2.70
CA LEU A 55 -10.39 2.37 -3.97
C LEU A 55 -10.91 0.96 -4.30
N PRO A 56 -12.08 0.86 -4.95
CA PRO A 56 -12.73 -0.43 -5.19
C PRO A 56 -12.06 -1.29 -6.26
N TRP A 57 -11.37 -0.66 -7.21
CA TRP A 57 -10.81 -1.31 -8.39
C TRP A 57 -9.39 -0.86 -8.68
N VAL A 58 -8.69 -1.66 -9.52
CA VAL A 58 -7.42 -1.28 -10.14
C VAL A 58 -7.66 -1.10 -11.62
N ASN A 59 -7.66 0.15 -12.06
CA ASN A 59 -7.79 0.55 -13.46
C ASN A 59 -7.30 1.98 -13.67
N THR A 60 -7.28 2.42 -14.94
CA THR A 60 -6.83 3.77 -15.31
C THR A 60 -7.69 4.89 -14.70
N ASP A 61 -9.01 4.67 -14.53
CA ASP A 61 -9.89 5.71 -13.97
C ASP A 61 -9.61 5.93 -12.48
N MET A 62 -9.38 4.86 -11.73
CA MET A 62 -8.98 4.95 -10.32
C MET A 62 -7.58 5.56 -10.17
N MET A 63 -6.66 5.25 -11.09
CA MET A 63 -5.35 5.89 -11.12
C MET A 63 -5.46 7.39 -11.43
N ASN A 64 -6.32 7.78 -12.36
CA ASN A 64 -6.60 9.20 -12.64
C ASN A 64 -7.16 9.93 -11.41
N PHE A 65 -8.10 9.27 -10.70
CA PHE A 65 -8.65 9.81 -9.46
C PHE A 65 -7.56 9.98 -8.40
N TYR A 66 -6.73 8.95 -8.22
CA TYR A 66 -5.62 8.95 -7.25
C TYR A 66 -4.61 10.07 -7.53
N LEU A 67 -4.12 10.20 -8.78
CA LEU A 67 -3.14 11.22 -9.15
C LEU A 67 -3.67 12.64 -8.95
N ARG A 68 -4.95 12.87 -9.25
CA ARG A 68 -5.61 14.15 -8.99
C ARG A 68 -5.64 14.44 -7.50
N SER A 69 -6.13 13.51 -6.69
CA SER A 69 -6.20 13.66 -5.23
C SER A 69 -4.81 13.84 -4.59
N LEU A 70 -3.78 13.15 -5.12
CA LEU A 70 -2.39 13.33 -4.69
C LEU A 70 -1.91 14.78 -4.98
N SER A 71 -2.21 15.29 -6.17
CA SER A 71 -1.86 16.67 -6.54
C SER A 71 -2.60 17.71 -5.69
N GLU A 72 -3.84 17.44 -5.33
CA GLU A 72 -4.64 18.29 -4.44
C GLU A 72 -4.14 18.26 -2.98
N HIS A 73 -3.56 17.12 -2.57
CA HIS A 73 -2.99 16.94 -1.23
C HIS A 73 -1.67 17.68 -1.04
N PHE A 74 -0.88 17.86 -2.10
CA PHE A 74 0.39 18.60 -2.11
C PHE A 74 0.29 19.83 -3.03
N PRO A 75 -0.47 20.87 -2.63
CA PRO A 75 -0.75 22.02 -3.48
C PRO A 75 0.52 22.84 -3.75
N GLY A 76 0.80 23.07 -5.02
CA GLY A 76 1.99 23.84 -5.45
C GLY A 76 3.31 23.08 -5.44
N GLU A 77 3.33 21.84 -4.98
CA GLU A 77 4.53 20.99 -4.94
C GLU A 77 4.67 20.16 -6.21
N GLN A 78 5.90 20.02 -6.69
CA GLN A 78 6.23 19.08 -7.74
C GLN A 78 6.47 17.68 -7.14
N VAL A 79 5.57 16.74 -7.40
CA VAL A 79 5.66 15.37 -6.87
C VAL A 79 6.15 14.41 -7.95
N TRP A 80 7.23 13.71 -7.66
CA TRP A 80 7.76 12.64 -8.48
C TRP A 80 7.25 11.31 -7.95
N VAL A 81 6.44 10.62 -8.76
CA VAL A 81 5.81 9.34 -8.41
C VAL A 81 6.58 8.22 -9.10
N ILE A 82 7.24 7.39 -8.31
CA ILE A 82 8.02 6.24 -8.78
C ILE A 82 7.13 4.99 -8.66
N LEU A 83 6.85 4.33 -9.76
CA LEU A 83 5.87 3.24 -9.84
C LEU A 83 6.31 2.18 -10.86
N ASP A 84 5.65 1.03 -10.85
CA ASP A 84 5.87 -0.03 -11.81
C ASP A 84 5.23 0.29 -13.19
N ARG A 85 5.35 -0.65 -14.12
CA ARG A 85 4.82 -0.55 -15.49
C ARG A 85 3.53 -1.34 -15.67
N ALA A 86 2.63 -1.35 -14.70
CA ALA A 86 1.33 -1.96 -14.88
C ALA A 86 0.57 -1.34 -16.06
N GLY A 87 -0.27 -2.11 -16.72
CA GLY A 87 -0.94 -1.68 -17.96
C GLY A 87 -1.77 -0.40 -17.82
N TRP A 88 -2.40 -0.20 -16.66
CA TRP A 88 -3.17 1.02 -16.36
C TRP A 88 -2.28 2.24 -16.10
N HIS A 89 -1.00 2.06 -15.69
CA HIS A 89 -0.01 3.13 -15.57
C HIS A 89 0.53 3.61 -16.91
N LEU A 90 0.51 2.74 -17.92
CA LEU A 90 0.98 3.04 -19.28
C LEU A 90 -0.15 3.40 -20.24
N SER A 91 -1.37 3.48 -19.76
CA SER A 91 -2.55 3.75 -20.57
C SER A 91 -2.50 5.14 -21.22
N LYS A 92 -2.85 5.23 -22.50
CA LYS A 92 -3.03 6.52 -23.20
C LYS A 92 -4.15 7.39 -22.61
N LYS A 93 -5.04 6.80 -21.81
CA LYS A 93 -6.12 7.51 -21.09
C LYS A 93 -5.69 8.06 -19.72
N LEU A 94 -4.43 7.82 -19.32
CA LEU A 94 -3.90 8.34 -18.06
C LEU A 94 -3.77 9.86 -18.13
N LYS A 95 -4.35 10.54 -17.16
CA LYS A 95 -4.34 12.00 -17.01
C LYS A 95 -3.38 12.37 -15.89
N ILE A 96 -2.23 12.90 -16.25
CA ILE A 96 -1.19 13.28 -15.27
C ILE A 96 -1.36 14.77 -14.96
N PRO A 97 -1.62 15.15 -13.68
CA PRO A 97 -1.65 16.55 -13.26
C PRO A 97 -0.34 17.30 -13.56
N PRO A 98 -0.36 18.62 -13.79
CA PRO A 98 0.83 19.37 -14.25
C PRO A 98 2.05 19.28 -13.33
N LEU A 99 1.82 19.16 -12.01
CA LEU A 99 2.87 19.09 -11.00
C LEU A 99 3.28 17.63 -10.66
N ILE A 100 2.66 16.63 -11.28
CA ILE A 100 3.04 15.23 -11.11
C ILE A 100 3.99 14.80 -12.22
N ARG A 101 5.04 14.07 -11.87
CA ARG A 101 5.96 13.40 -12.81
C ARG A 101 6.01 11.92 -12.49
N LEU A 102 5.80 11.08 -13.49
CA LEU A 102 5.89 9.61 -13.34
C LEU A 102 7.28 9.12 -13.74
N ILE A 103 7.87 8.30 -12.87
CA ILE A 103 9.14 7.60 -13.10
C ILE A 103 8.87 6.11 -12.99
N TYR A 104 9.17 5.37 -14.02
CA TYR A 104 8.89 3.95 -14.05
C TYR A 104 10.09 3.13 -13.58
N LEU A 105 9.83 2.22 -12.63
CA LEU A 105 10.79 1.21 -12.22
C LEU A 105 11.14 0.25 -13.39
N PRO A 106 12.30 -0.40 -13.32
CA PRO A 106 12.59 -1.50 -14.23
C PRO A 106 11.50 -2.57 -14.17
N PRO A 107 11.24 -3.29 -15.27
CA PRO A 107 10.31 -4.40 -15.27
C PRO A 107 10.71 -5.48 -14.24
N TYR A 108 9.72 -6.10 -13.60
CA TYR A 108 9.91 -7.23 -12.68
C TYR A 108 10.84 -6.94 -11.49
N SER A 109 10.82 -5.72 -10.95
CA SER A 109 11.68 -5.30 -9.85
C SER A 109 10.89 -4.80 -8.62
N PRO A 110 9.99 -5.62 -8.03
CA PRO A 110 9.19 -5.22 -6.87
C PRO A 110 10.05 -4.94 -5.63
N GLU A 111 11.25 -5.53 -5.56
CA GLU A 111 12.22 -5.29 -4.47
C GLU A 111 12.72 -3.84 -4.42
N LEU A 112 12.62 -3.11 -5.53
CA LEU A 112 12.95 -1.69 -5.59
C LEU A 112 11.80 -0.80 -5.10
N ASN A 113 10.57 -1.34 -4.90
CA ASN A 113 9.46 -0.56 -4.40
C ASN A 113 9.29 -0.73 -2.88
N PRO A 114 9.67 0.29 -2.07
CA PRO A 114 9.57 0.19 -0.62
C PRO A 114 8.13 0.10 -0.09
N VAL A 115 7.12 0.49 -0.88
CA VAL A 115 5.70 0.39 -0.52
C VAL A 115 5.28 -1.07 -0.30
N GLU A 116 5.94 -2.02 -0.97
CA GLU A 116 5.75 -3.46 -0.73
C GLU A 116 6.02 -3.86 0.74
N ARG A 117 6.91 -3.13 1.44
CA ARG A 117 7.15 -3.36 2.87
C ARG A 117 6.00 -2.85 3.73
N LEU A 118 5.35 -1.76 3.33
CA LEU A 118 4.12 -1.26 3.97
C LEU A 118 3.00 -2.29 3.83
N TRP A 119 2.80 -2.88 2.64
CA TRP A 119 1.81 -3.95 2.44
C TRP A 119 2.09 -5.17 3.30
N ARG A 120 3.33 -5.58 3.39
CA ARG A 120 3.76 -6.71 4.23
C ARG A 120 3.49 -6.43 5.71
N TRP A 121 3.78 -5.21 6.15
CA TRP A 121 3.52 -4.79 7.53
C TRP A 121 2.01 -4.75 7.82
N LEU A 122 1.20 -4.14 6.97
CA LEU A 122 -0.26 -4.08 7.12
C LEU A 122 -0.87 -5.48 7.17
N ARG A 123 -0.50 -6.36 6.24
CA ARG A 123 -0.97 -7.76 6.24
C ARG A 123 -0.59 -8.48 7.54
N ARG A 124 0.60 -8.26 8.05
CA ARG A 124 1.07 -8.89 9.29
C ARG A 124 0.41 -8.34 10.54
N SER A 125 0.26 -7.02 10.63
CA SER A 125 -0.18 -6.34 11.87
C SER A 125 -1.70 -6.22 11.95
N VAL A 126 -2.38 -6.04 10.82
CA VAL A 126 -3.82 -5.82 10.76
C VAL A 126 -4.59 -7.07 10.36
N CYS A 127 -4.16 -7.79 9.30
CA CYS A 127 -4.98 -8.85 8.73
C CYS A 127 -4.62 -10.26 9.24
N ARG A 128 -3.38 -10.49 9.67
CA ARG A 128 -2.89 -11.84 9.98
C ARG A 128 -3.59 -12.44 11.19
N ASN A 129 -4.14 -13.66 11.01
CA ASN A 129 -4.82 -14.44 12.04
C ASN A 129 -5.97 -13.67 12.75
N LYS A 130 -6.54 -12.68 12.07
CA LYS A 130 -7.71 -11.94 12.55
C LYS A 130 -8.94 -12.34 11.74
N LEU A 131 -10.06 -12.41 12.43
CA LEU A 131 -11.37 -12.60 11.86
C LEU A 131 -12.04 -11.23 11.74
N TYR A 132 -12.52 -10.91 10.54
CA TYR A 132 -13.35 -9.76 10.27
C TYR A 132 -14.72 -10.25 9.77
N GLU A 133 -15.80 -9.70 10.29
CA GLU A 133 -17.17 -10.11 9.94
C GLU A 133 -17.61 -9.47 8.61
N SER A 134 -17.09 -8.27 8.31
CA SER A 134 -17.43 -7.52 7.12
C SER A 134 -16.20 -6.96 6.41
N LEU A 135 -16.36 -6.54 5.16
CA LEU A 135 -15.32 -5.84 4.41
C LEU A 135 -15.04 -4.48 5.03
N GLU A 136 -16.09 -3.84 5.52
CA GLU A 136 -16.07 -2.54 6.19
C GLU A 136 -15.21 -2.58 7.47
N ASP A 137 -15.22 -3.69 8.21
CA ASP A 137 -14.34 -3.88 9.38
C ASP A 137 -12.86 -3.94 8.99
N VAL A 138 -12.55 -4.60 7.86
CA VAL A 138 -11.18 -4.64 7.33
C VAL A 138 -10.74 -3.24 6.89
N GLU A 139 -11.61 -2.52 6.18
CA GLU A 139 -11.37 -1.15 5.73
C GLU A 139 -11.10 -0.22 6.92
N LEU A 140 -11.96 -0.25 7.93
CA LEU A 140 -11.81 0.55 9.14
C LEU A 140 -10.51 0.24 9.88
N ALA A 141 -10.19 -1.04 10.04
CA ALA A 141 -8.96 -1.46 10.71
C ALA A 141 -7.70 -0.99 9.97
N LEU A 142 -7.70 -1.07 8.64
CA LEU A 142 -6.59 -0.59 7.81
C LEU A 142 -6.50 0.93 7.80
N CYS A 143 -7.63 1.64 7.69
CA CYS A 143 -7.66 3.10 7.79
C CYS A 143 -7.07 3.60 9.12
N ASN A 144 -7.49 3.00 10.24
CA ASN A 144 -6.99 3.37 11.56
C ASN A 144 -5.49 3.08 11.69
N ALA A 145 -5.04 1.93 11.19
CA ALA A 145 -3.62 1.58 11.19
C ALA A 145 -2.79 2.58 10.37
N ILE A 146 -3.23 2.94 9.16
CA ILE A 146 -2.53 3.88 8.27
C ILE A 146 -2.50 5.28 8.87
N ARG A 147 -3.64 5.78 9.39
CA ARG A 147 -3.72 7.12 10.02
C ARG A 147 -2.86 7.25 11.27
N SER A 148 -2.62 6.16 11.98
CA SER A 148 -1.79 6.13 13.18
C SER A 148 -0.30 5.90 12.92
N LEU A 149 0.12 5.75 11.64
CA LEU A 149 1.53 5.51 11.31
C LEU A 149 2.38 6.78 11.55
N PRO A 150 3.33 6.74 12.49
CA PRO A 150 4.24 7.87 12.67
C PRO A 150 5.23 7.95 11.50
N SER A 151 5.56 9.18 11.04
CA SER A 151 6.56 9.39 10.00
C SER A 151 7.90 8.71 10.28
N PRO A 152 8.46 8.72 11.52
CA PRO A 152 9.70 7.99 11.81
C PRO A 152 9.61 6.47 11.60
N PHE A 153 8.44 5.89 11.82
CA PHE A 153 8.20 4.48 11.56
C PHE A 153 8.21 4.19 10.06
N LEU A 154 7.51 5.01 9.26
CA LEU A 154 7.51 4.88 7.80
C LEU A 154 8.89 5.08 7.20
N LEU A 155 9.67 6.05 7.69
CA LEU A 155 11.08 6.23 7.32
C LEU A 155 11.88 4.95 7.55
N SER A 156 11.74 4.32 8.71
CA SER A 156 12.43 3.07 9.02
C SER A 156 11.97 1.91 8.14
N LEU A 157 10.66 1.78 7.94
CA LEU A 157 10.03 0.70 7.20
C LEU A 157 10.35 0.77 5.70
N CYS A 158 10.26 1.98 5.13
CA CYS A 158 10.39 2.23 3.69
C CYS A 158 11.79 2.71 3.28
N ARG A 159 12.77 2.65 4.18
CA ARG A 159 14.13 3.11 3.92
C ARG A 159 14.73 2.43 2.68
N CYS A 160 15.20 3.25 1.72
CA CYS A 160 15.85 2.80 0.50
C CYS A 160 17.36 3.00 0.59
N SER A 161 18.13 1.95 0.91
CA SER A 161 19.60 2.04 1.04
C SER A 161 20.29 2.40 -0.29
N TYR A 162 19.71 2.00 -1.41
CA TYR A 162 20.23 2.29 -2.75
C TYR A 162 20.04 3.76 -3.19
N MET A 163 19.25 4.57 -2.47
CA MET A 163 19.06 5.99 -2.77
C MET A 163 19.95 6.93 -1.94
N HIS A 164 20.75 6.41 -1.01
CA HIS A 164 21.59 7.25 -0.14
C HIS A 164 22.82 7.89 -0.82
N ASN A 165 23.15 7.50 -2.04
CA ASN A 165 24.32 8.00 -2.76
C ASN A 165 24.04 9.24 -3.63
N TYR A 166 22.87 9.85 -3.53
CA TYR A 166 22.49 11.06 -4.25
C TYR A 166 22.32 12.24 -3.26
N LYS A 167 23.42 12.60 -2.59
CA LYS A 167 23.58 13.91 -1.95
C LYS A 167 24.53 14.76 -2.76
#